data_07d0a98b0fea463042e31d2a91776c80
#
_entry.id   07d0a98b0fea463042e31d2a91776c80
#
_cell.length_a   1.000
_cell.length_b   1.000
_cell.length_c   1.000
_cell.angle_alpha   90.00
_cell.angle_beta   90.00
_cell.angle_gamma   90.00
#
_symmetry.space_group_name_H-M   'P 1'
#
loop_
_entity.id
_entity.type
_entity.pdbx_description
1 polymer ?
#
loop_
_entity_poly.entity_id
_entity_poly.type
_entity_poly.pdbx_seq_one_letter_code
_entity_poly.pdbx_strand_id
1 'polypeptide(L)'
;MSGLHFDEAEHAYTVAGRRVPSVTQILAPLVDYSMVPRETLERGRQLGSAVHRMTELYDLDDLDMDSLADELRPYLTAWIKFRAETGFVPETIEKRMFHPALRFAGTPDRSGLISGRRAVIDIKKMLTLGPVIGLQLAAYRELFAKNGTVIEDRYGLGLRADGTYRLVPYTDKSDWPVFLSLLTLRNWKEKNGHDTAGEPADQ
;
A
#
# COMPACT_ATOMS: atom_id res chain seq x y z
N MET A 1 -3.19 -14.36 -19.52
CA MET A 1 -2.86 -14.13 -18.09
C MET A 1 -1.53 -13.40 -18.06
N SER A 2 -1.44 -12.22 -17.47
CA SER A 2 -0.16 -11.51 -17.31
C SER A 2 0.70 -12.34 -16.37
N GLY A 3 1.85 -12.83 -16.84
CA GLY A 3 2.82 -13.54 -16.00
C GLY A 3 3.49 -12.59 -15.00
N LEU A 4 2.67 -11.95 -14.13
CA LEU A 4 3.14 -11.12 -13.04
C LEU A 4 3.73 -12.04 -11.96
N HIS A 5 4.97 -11.84 -11.63
CA HIS A 5 5.67 -12.49 -10.53
C HIS A 5 6.14 -11.42 -9.55
N PHE A 6 6.10 -11.73 -8.27
CA PHE A 6 6.63 -10.89 -7.20
C PHE A 6 7.66 -11.67 -6.40
N ASP A 7 8.85 -11.14 -6.32
CA ASP A 7 9.94 -11.63 -5.50
C ASP A 7 9.87 -10.96 -4.12
N GLU A 8 9.60 -11.74 -3.07
CA GLU A 8 9.45 -11.23 -1.72
C GLU A 8 10.78 -10.79 -1.11
N ALA A 9 11.88 -11.46 -1.45
CA ALA A 9 13.21 -11.15 -0.91
C ALA A 9 13.76 -9.84 -1.49
N GLU A 10 13.51 -9.59 -2.78
CA GLU A 10 13.95 -8.37 -3.46
C GLU A 10 12.85 -7.29 -3.53
N HIS A 11 11.66 -7.58 -3.00
CA HIS A 11 10.46 -6.73 -3.10
C HIS A 11 10.22 -6.22 -4.52
N ALA A 12 10.39 -7.08 -5.52
CA ALA A 12 10.45 -6.73 -6.92
C ALA A 12 9.35 -7.41 -7.75
N TYR A 13 8.71 -6.63 -8.62
CA TYR A 13 7.76 -7.16 -9.59
C TYR A 13 8.45 -7.44 -10.92
N THR A 14 8.10 -8.57 -11.55
CA THR A 14 8.51 -8.88 -12.92
C THR A 14 7.30 -9.31 -13.76
N VAL A 15 7.32 -8.93 -15.04
CA VAL A 15 6.34 -9.34 -16.04
C VAL A 15 7.08 -9.85 -17.25
N ALA A 16 6.86 -11.10 -17.64
CA ALA A 16 7.60 -11.77 -18.72
C ALA A 16 9.13 -11.66 -18.54
N GLY A 17 9.64 -11.86 -17.32
CA GLY A 17 11.05 -11.79 -16.97
C GLY A 17 11.67 -10.39 -16.93
N ARG A 18 10.88 -9.32 -17.11
CA ARG A 18 11.36 -7.94 -17.04
C ARG A 18 10.85 -7.26 -15.77
N ARG A 19 11.73 -6.59 -15.05
CA ARG A 19 11.34 -5.76 -13.88
C ARG A 19 10.36 -4.66 -14.30
N VAL A 20 9.40 -4.41 -13.43
CA VAL A 20 8.45 -3.28 -13.54
C VAL A 20 8.42 -2.55 -12.21
N PRO A 21 8.36 -1.20 -12.22
CA PRO A 21 8.37 -0.44 -10.98
C PRO A 21 7.10 -0.68 -10.17
N SER A 22 7.25 -0.71 -8.85
CA SER A 22 6.12 -0.69 -7.93
C SER A 22 5.55 0.72 -7.76
N VAL A 23 4.31 0.82 -7.30
CA VAL A 23 3.69 2.10 -6.91
C VAL A 23 4.56 2.84 -5.89
N THR A 24 5.07 2.14 -4.89
CA THR A 24 5.92 2.73 -3.84
C THR A 24 7.27 3.22 -4.37
N GLN A 25 7.90 2.49 -5.29
CA GLN A 25 9.14 2.95 -5.96
C GLN A 25 8.92 4.20 -6.80
N ILE A 26 7.76 4.34 -7.47
CA ILE A 26 7.43 5.55 -8.24
C ILE A 26 7.25 6.75 -7.30
N LEU A 27 6.71 6.54 -6.11
CA LEU A 27 6.48 7.57 -5.10
C LEU A 27 7.71 7.90 -4.25
N ALA A 28 8.77 7.07 -4.30
CA ALA A 28 9.97 7.23 -3.47
C ALA A 28 10.57 8.65 -3.47
N PRO A 29 10.60 9.40 -4.60
CA PRO A 29 11.14 10.78 -4.60
C PRO A 29 10.35 11.78 -3.74
N LEU A 30 9.13 11.45 -3.32
CA LEU A 30 8.29 12.31 -2.46
C LEU A 30 8.45 12.00 -0.96
N VAL A 31 9.23 10.98 -0.63
CA VAL A 31 9.39 10.52 0.76
C VAL A 31 10.83 10.71 1.17
N ASP A 32 11.04 11.54 2.19
CA ASP A 32 12.38 11.80 2.73
C ASP A 32 12.49 11.23 4.15
N TYR A 33 13.36 10.25 4.30
CA TYR A 33 13.70 9.65 5.59
C TYR A 33 15.10 10.04 6.08
N SER A 34 15.78 10.98 5.43
CA SER A 34 17.18 11.35 5.73
C SER A 34 17.39 11.80 7.16
N MET A 35 16.36 12.39 7.77
CA MET A 35 16.40 12.86 9.17
C MET A 35 15.98 11.80 10.19
N VAL A 36 15.59 10.61 9.76
CA VAL A 36 15.14 9.53 10.65
C VAL A 36 16.31 8.59 10.92
N PRO A 37 16.69 8.35 12.21
CA PRO A 37 17.72 7.38 12.53
C PRO A 37 17.40 6.01 11.94
N ARG A 38 18.43 5.35 11.37
CA ARG A 38 18.29 4.05 10.68
C ARG A 38 17.60 2.99 11.55
N GLU A 39 17.97 2.91 12.83
CA GLU A 39 17.37 1.95 13.77
C GLU A 39 15.86 2.21 13.98
N THR A 40 15.48 3.50 14.11
CA THR A 40 14.06 3.90 14.23
C THR A 40 13.27 3.54 12.97
N LEU A 41 13.89 3.76 11.80
CA LEU A 41 13.28 3.44 10.51
C LEU A 41 13.07 1.93 10.37
N GLU A 42 14.10 1.14 10.68
CA GLU A 42 14.06 -0.32 10.60
C GLU A 42 13.01 -0.91 11.56
N ARG A 43 13.03 -0.51 12.84
CA ARG A 43 11.99 -0.91 13.79
C ARG A 43 10.60 -0.50 13.31
N GLY A 44 10.51 0.69 12.70
CA GLY A 44 9.29 1.19 12.10
C GLY A 44 8.78 0.28 10.98
N ARG A 45 9.65 -0.18 10.09
CA ARG A 45 9.32 -1.09 8.99
C ARG A 45 8.87 -2.45 9.51
N GLN A 46 9.64 -3.05 10.43
CA GLN A 46 9.32 -4.36 11.02
C GLN A 46 7.94 -4.37 11.69
N LEU A 47 7.65 -3.37 12.52
CA LEU A 47 6.34 -3.25 13.14
C LEU A 47 5.23 -3.01 12.09
N GLY A 48 5.50 -2.22 11.03
CA GLY A 48 4.58 -2.01 9.93
C GLY A 48 4.22 -3.33 9.24
N SER A 49 5.24 -4.09 8.82
CA SER A 49 5.04 -5.40 8.19
C SER A 49 4.28 -6.37 9.09
N ALA A 50 4.59 -6.39 10.40
CA ALA A 50 3.89 -7.23 11.37
C ALA A 50 2.40 -6.86 11.50
N VAL A 51 2.06 -5.55 11.48
CA VAL A 51 0.67 -5.08 11.51
C VAL A 51 -0.08 -5.48 10.24
N HIS A 52 0.52 -5.34 9.06
CA HIS A 52 -0.08 -5.78 7.80
C HIS A 52 -0.33 -7.29 7.82
N ARG A 53 0.69 -8.09 8.19
CA ARG A 53 0.56 -9.54 8.24
C ARG A 53 -0.50 -10.00 9.26
N MET A 54 -0.55 -9.37 10.42
CA MET A 54 -1.56 -9.66 11.45
C MET A 54 -2.98 -9.39 10.92
N THR A 55 -3.22 -8.23 10.30
CA THR A 55 -4.54 -7.91 9.73
C THR A 55 -4.92 -8.83 8.57
N GLU A 56 -3.93 -9.24 7.76
CA GLU A 56 -4.12 -10.22 6.68
C GLU A 56 -4.57 -11.57 7.25
N LEU A 57 -3.83 -12.11 8.21
CA LEU A 57 -4.16 -13.40 8.85
C LEU A 57 -5.53 -13.36 9.54
N TYR A 58 -5.85 -12.22 10.19
CA TYR A 58 -7.16 -12.03 10.80
C TYR A 58 -8.30 -12.08 9.77
N ASP A 59 -8.13 -11.41 8.61
CA ASP A 59 -9.13 -11.40 7.56
C ASP A 59 -9.27 -12.75 6.83
N LEU A 60 -8.24 -13.59 6.90
CA LEU A 60 -8.23 -14.96 6.35
C LEU A 60 -8.69 -16.02 7.35
N ASP A 61 -9.09 -15.63 8.58
CA ASP A 61 -9.40 -16.53 9.69
C ASP A 61 -8.24 -17.50 10.05
N ASP A 62 -6.99 -17.05 9.84
CA ASP A 62 -5.75 -17.83 10.04
C ASP A 62 -4.84 -17.22 11.13
N LEU A 63 -5.32 -16.23 11.88
CA LEU A 63 -4.57 -15.60 12.95
C LEU A 63 -4.63 -16.45 14.24
N ASP A 64 -3.47 -16.97 14.67
CA ASP A 64 -3.33 -17.58 15.99
C ASP A 64 -3.28 -16.47 17.06
N MET A 65 -4.37 -16.33 17.81
CA MET A 65 -4.52 -15.33 18.86
C MET A 65 -3.63 -15.57 20.07
N ASP A 66 -3.25 -16.82 20.33
CA ASP A 66 -2.45 -17.20 21.50
C ASP A 66 -0.97 -16.84 21.26
N SER A 67 -0.49 -16.95 20.03
CA SER A 67 0.88 -16.60 19.64
C SER A 67 1.05 -15.10 19.30
N LEU A 68 -0.03 -14.31 19.29
CA LEU A 68 0.03 -12.89 18.91
C LEU A 68 0.81 -12.07 19.95
N ALA A 69 1.90 -11.43 19.50
CA ALA A 69 2.72 -10.56 20.34
C ALA A 69 1.89 -9.41 20.95
N ASP A 70 2.13 -9.13 22.24
CA ASP A 70 1.38 -8.09 22.98
C ASP A 70 1.45 -6.72 22.32
N GLU A 71 2.57 -6.38 21.69
CA GLU A 71 2.76 -5.12 20.94
C GLU A 71 1.75 -4.97 19.77
N LEU A 72 1.28 -6.06 19.19
CA LEU A 72 0.35 -6.06 18.06
C LEU A 72 -1.12 -6.03 18.46
N ARG A 73 -1.45 -6.44 19.69
CA ARG A 73 -2.85 -6.51 20.17
C ARG A 73 -3.63 -5.20 20.06
N PRO A 74 -3.06 -4.02 20.37
CA PRO A 74 -3.79 -2.76 20.18
C PRO A 74 -4.12 -2.47 18.70
N TYR A 75 -3.22 -2.79 17.77
CA TYR A 75 -3.47 -2.60 16.33
C TYR A 75 -4.56 -3.56 15.82
N LEU A 76 -4.60 -4.79 16.33
CA LEU A 76 -5.70 -5.72 16.04
C LEU A 76 -7.03 -5.18 16.57
N THR A 77 -7.04 -4.68 17.80
CA THR A 77 -8.23 -4.06 18.40
C THR A 77 -8.73 -2.90 17.51
N ALA A 78 -7.83 -2.04 17.04
CA ALA A 78 -8.15 -0.95 16.14
C ALA A 78 -8.73 -1.44 14.79
N TRP A 79 -8.18 -2.53 14.22
CA TRP A 79 -8.67 -3.15 13.00
C TRP A 79 -10.08 -3.72 13.16
N ILE A 80 -10.31 -4.49 14.22
CA ILE A 80 -11.62 -5.06 14.55
C ILE A 80 -12.65 -3.96 14.75
N LYS A 81 -12.29 -2.90 15.50
CA LYS A 81 -13.15 -1.74 15.74
C LYS A 81 -13.51 -1.02 14.44
N PHE A 82 -12.54 -0.78 13.56
CA PHE A 82 -12.77 -0.19 12.24
C PHE A 82 -13.78 -1.02 11.44
N ARG A 83 -13.60 -2.33 11.34
CA ARG A 83 -14.52 -3.22 10.62
C ARG A 83 -15.94 -3.19 11.20
N ALA A 84 -16.05 -3.24 12.53
CA ALA A 84 -17.34 -3.23 13.22
C ALA A 84 -18.09 -1.90 13.04
N GLU A 85 -17.40 -0.76 13.15
CA GLU A 85 -18.03 0.57 13.09
C GLU A 85 -18.36 1.00 11.65
N THR A 86 -17.58 0.59 10.66
CA THR A 86 -17.80 0.98 9.25
C THR A 86 -18.57 -0.05 8.45
N GLY A 87 -18.76 -1.25 8.97
CA GLY A 87 -19.31 -2.38 8.25
C GLY A 87 -18.40 -2.84 7.10
N PHE A 88 -17.07 -2.60 7.20
CA PHE A 88 -16.14 -2.98 6.12
C PHE A 88 -16.08 -4.48 5.93
N VAL A 89 -16.36 -4.91 4.70
CA VAL A 89 -16.25 -6.30 4.26
C VAL A 89 -15.16 -6.40 3.19
N PRO A 90 -14.01 -7.05 3.48
CA PRO A 90 -12.93 -7.20 2.51
C PRO A 90 -13.35 -8.09 1.34
N GLU A 91 -13.05 -7.65 0.11
CA GLU A 91 -13.20 -8.42 -1.13
C GLU A 91 -11.86 -8.92 -1.66
N THR A 92 -10.79 -8.14 -1.43
CA THR A 92 -9.42 -8.55 -1.75
C THR A 92 -8.47 -8.18 -0.63
N ILE A 93 -7.46 -9.03 -0.43
CA ILE A 93 -6.43 -8.92 0.58
C ILE A 93 -5.09 -9.06 -0.14
N GLU A 94 -4.17 -8.09 0.00
CA GLU A 94 -2.81 -8.10 -0.57
C GLU A 94 -2.78 -8.55 -2.06
N LYS A 95 -3.71 -8.01 -2.86
CA LYS A 95 -3.86 -8.44 -4.25
C LYS A 95 -2.80 -7.83 -5.15
N ARG A 96 -1.89 -8.65 -5.66
CA ARG A 96 -0.86 -8.23 -6.62
C ARG A 96 -1.48 -7.93 -7.98
N MET A 97 -1.23 -6.73 -8.52
CA MET A 97 -1.79 -6.27 -9.78
C MET A 97 -0.75 -5.55 -10.64
N PHE A 98 -0.97 -5.58 -11.95
CA PHE A 98 -0.13 -4.95 -12.96
C PHE A 98 -0.94 -4.12 -13.94
N HIS A 99 -0.44 -2.96 -14.31
CA HIS A 99 -1.02 -2.10 -15.35
C HIS A 99 -0.33 -2.35 -16.69
N PRO A 100 -0.98 -3.02 -17.66
CA PRO A 100 -0.29 -3.49 -18.87
C PRO A 100 0.20 -2.36 -19.79
N ALA A 101 -0.54 -1.27 -19.92
CA ALA A 101 -0.16 -0.16 -20.79
C ALA A 101 0.89 0.77 -20.14
N LEU A 102 0.75 1.06 -18.85
CA LEU A 102 1.65 1.98 -18.13
C LEU A 102 2.83 1.27 -17.47
N ARG A 103 2.81 -0.07 -17.44
CA ARG A 103 3.89 -0.93 -16.98
C ARG A 103 4.38 -0.63 -15.56
N PHE A 104 3.46 -0.53 -14.62
CA PHE A 104 3.75 -0.51 -13.18
C PHE A 104 2.92 -1.56 -12.45
N ALA A 105 3.36 -1.96 -11.28
CA ALA A 105 2.68 -2.96 -10.45
C ALA A 105 2.46 -2.43 -9.02
N GLY A 106 1.60 -3.11 -8.28
CA GLY A 106 1.36 -2.79 -6.88
C GLY A 106 0.50 -3.83 -6.19
N THR A 107 0.58 -3.82 -4.86
CA THR A 107 -0.22 -4.66 -3.98
C THR A 107 -1.00 -3.74 -3.03
N PRO A 108 -2.26 -3.41 -3.33
CA PRO A 108 -3.15 -2.75 -2.38
C PRO A 108 -3.39 -3.64 -1.16
N ASP A 109 -3.36 -3.06 0.03
CA ASP A 109 -3.57 -3.81 1.26
C ASP A 109 -4.95 -4.46 1.29
N ARG A 110 -6.00 -3.65 1.04
CA ARG A 110 -7.39 -4.14 1.00
C ARG A 110 -8.21 -3.44 -0.08
N SER A 111 -9.16 -4.16 -0.66
CA SER A 111 -10.37 -3.55 -1.19
C SER A 111 -11.61 -4.25 -0.65
N GLY A 112 -12.71 -3.53 -0.60
CA GLY A 112 -13.96 -4.08 -0.07
C GLY A 112 -15.07 -3.04 -0.01
N LEU A 113 -16.16 -3.39 0.66
CA LEU A 113 -17.33 -2.52 0.77
C LEU A 113 -17.33 -1.76 2.09
N ILE A 114 -17.54 -0.44 2.02
CA ILE A 114 -17.89 0.42 3.15
C ILE A 114 -19.24 1.07 2.81
N SER A 115 -20.25 0.82 3.63
CA SER A 115 -21.60 1.37 3.41
C SER A 115 -22.13 1.11 1.98
N GLY A 116 -21.86 -0.06 1.43
CA GLY A 116 -22.30 -0.47 0.10
C GLY A 116 -21.48 0.09 -1.07
N ARG A 117 -20.45 0.89 -0.81
CA ARG A 117 -19.56 1.48 -1.83
C ARG A 117 -18.21 0.77 -1.82
N ARG A 118 -17.69 0.45 -3.00
CA ARG A 118 -16.40 -0.23 -3.11
C ARG A 118 -15.26 0.74 -2.89
N ALA A 119 -14.42 0.44 -1.91
CA ALA A 119 -13.27 1.24 -1.52
C ALA A 119 -11.96 0.47 -1.66
N VAL A 120 -10.87 1.18 -1.90
CA VAL A 120 -9.50 0.71 -1.67
C VAL A 120 -8.96 1.38 -0.39
N ILE A 121 -8.31 0.57 0.44
CA ILE A 121 -7.77 0.99 1.73
C ILE A 121 -6.27 0.70 1.77
N ASP A 122 -5.51 1.70 2.21
CA ASP A 122 -4.10 1.58 2.53
C ASP A 122 -3.94 1.71 4.06
N ILE A 123 -3.39 0.66 4.67
CA ILE A 123 -3.25 0.53 6.13
C ILE A 123 -1.89 1.09 6.57
N LYS A 124 -1.90 1.93 7.58
CA LYS A 124 -0.67 2.49 8.17
C LYS A 124 -0.73 2.40 9.70
N LYS A 125 0.41 2.14 10.33
CA LYS A 125 0.57 2.17 11.78
C LYS A 125 0.97 3.56 12.29
N MET A 126 0.33 4.63 11.82
CA MET A 126 0.77 5.99 12.14
C MET A 126 -0.39 6.97 12.29
N LEU A 127 -0.11 8.06 13.01
CA LEU A 127 -1.05 9.12 13.29
C LEU A 127 -1.28 10.07 12.11
N THR A 128 -0.25 10.26 11.28
CA THR A 128 -0.26 11.24 10.20
C THR A 128 -0.35 10.51 8.86
N LEU A 129 -1.49 10.67 8.20
CA LEU A 129 -1.75 10.15 6.86
C LEU A 129 -1.51 11.32 5.88
N GLY A 130 -0.29 11.39 5.34
CA GLY A 130 0.13 12.47 4.45
C GLY A 130 -0.46 12.38 3.04
N PRO A 131 -0.29 13.44 2.20
CA PRO A 131 -0.88 13.51 0.86
C PRO A 131 -0.35 12.46 -0.12
N VAL A 132 0.86 11.93 0.10
CA VAL A 132 1.46 10.88 -0.75
C VAL A 132 0.60 9.60 -0.79
N ILE A 133 -0.12 9.31 0.30
CA ILE A 133 -1.07 8.19 0.35
C ILE A 133 -2.20 8.37 -0.68
N GLY A 134 -2.63 9.60 -0.94
CA GLY A 134 -3.62 9.90 -1.99
C GLY A 134 -3.13 9.47 -3.38
N LEU A 135 -1.86 9.73 -3.69
CA LEU A 135 -1.23 9.31 -4.96
C LEU A 135 -1.14 7.79 -5.05
N GLN A 136 -0.75 7.12 -3.96
CA GLN A 136 -0.68 5.67 -3.86
C GLN A 136 -2.05 5.03 -4.12
N LEU A 137 -3.07 5.51 -3.42
CA LEU A 137 -4.45 5.04 -3.57
C LEU A 137 -5.04 5.34 -4.95
N ALA A 138 -4.65 6.45 -5.60
CA ALA A 138 -5.06 6.74 -6.97
C ALA A 138 -4.46 5.74 -7.97
N ALA A 139 -3.19 5.37 -7.79
CA ALA A 139 -2.54 4.33 -8.58
C ALA A 139 -3.20 2.96 -8.37
N TYR A 140 -3.52 2.61 -7.13
CA TYR A 140 -4.23 1.37 -6.82
C TYR A 140 -5.64 1.34 -7.43
N ARG A 141 -6.39 2.45 -7.37
CA ARG A 141 -7.69 2.54 -8.04
C ARG A 141 -7.59 2.27 -9.54
N GLU A 142 -6.55 2.79 -10.20
CA GLU A 142 -6.32 2.53 -11.62
C GLU A 142 -5.93 1.08 -11.90
N LEU A 143 -5.12 0.45 -11.04
CA LEU A 143 -4.82 -0.98 -11.14
C LEU A 143 -6.10 -1.82 -11.07
N PHE A 144 -7.01 -1.51 -10.14
CA PHE A 144 -8.31 -2.18 -10.06
C PHE A 144 -9.15 -1.98 -11.32
N ALA A 145 -9.22 -0.75 -11.84
CA ALA A 145 -9.97 -0.43 -13.06
C ALA A 145 -9.47 -1.24 -14.27
N LYS A 146 -8.14 -1.38 -14.43
CA LYS A 146 -7.53 -2.20 -15.50
C LYS A 146 -7.74 -3.69 -15.31
N ASN A 147 -8.05 -4.14 -14.11
CA ASN A 147 -8.40 -5.53 -13.80
C ASN A 147 -9.93 -5.74 -13.69
N GLY A 148 -10.74 -4.81 -14.21
CA GLY A 148 -12.19 -4.94 -14.33
C GLY A 148 -12.99 -4.61 -13.07
N THR A 149 -12.36 -4.01 -12.05
CA THR A 149 -13.02 -3.63 -10.80
C THR A 149 -13.07 -2.11 -10.65
N VAL A 150 -14.25 -1.56 -10.47
CA VAL A 150 -14.43 -0.12 -10.22
C VAL A 150 -14.33 0.14 -8.72
N ILE A 151 -13.39 0.99 -8.33
CA ILE A 151 -13.24 1.51 -6.97
C ILE A 151 -13.82 2.93 -6.92
N GLU A 152 -14.77 3.16 -6.04
CA GLU A 152 -15.47 4.43 -5.88
C GLU A 152 -14.72 5.35 -4.90
N ASP A 153 -14.31 4.79 -3.76
CA ASP A 153 -13.72 5.54 -2.66
C ASP A 153 -12.29 5.10 -2.36
N ARG A 154 -11.49 6.02 -1.80
CA ARG A 154 -10.09 5.82 -1.45
C ARG A 154 -9.85 6.25 -0.02
N TYR A 155 -9.33 5.37 0.83
CA TYR A 155 -9.10 5.65 2.24
C TYR A 155 -7.70 5.26 2.69
N GLY A 156 -7.06 6.15 3.46
CA GLY A 156 -5.97 5.80 4.33
C GLY A 156 -6.51 5.42 5.71
N LEU A 157 -6.08 4.29 6.23
CA LEU A 157 -6.48 3.80 7.54
C LEU A 157 -5.26 3.77 8.48
N GLY A 158 -5.23 4.68 9.44
CA GLY A 158 -4.22 4.69 10.48
C GLY A 158 -4.67 3.85 11.67
N LEU A 159 -3.98 2.74 11.95
CA LEU A 159 -4.14 1.95 13.17
C LEU A 159 -3.18 2.46 14.24
N ARG A 160 -3.63 2.55 15.49
CA ARG A 160 -2.87 3.14 16.59
C ARG A 160 -2.57 2.15 17.70
N ALA A 161 -1.47 2.41 18.39
CA ALA A 161 -1.03 1.63 19.56
C ALA A 161 -1.94 1.76 20.80
N ASP A 162 -2.92 2.65 20.78
CA ASP A 162 -3.95 2.79 21.82
C ASP A 162 -5.24 2.03 21.53
N GLY A 163 -5.27 1.23 20.46
CA GLY A 163 -6.45 0.47 20.05
C GLY A 163 -7.49 1.30 19.29
N THR A 164 -7.18 2.53 18.93
CA THR A 164 -8.04 3.38 18.10
C THR A 164 -7.59 3.40 16.64
N TYR A 165 -8.47 3.88 15.74
CA TYR A 165 -8.11 4.06 14.33
C TYR A 165 -8.48 5.45 13.84
N ARG A 166 -7.91 5.83 12.70
CA ARG A 166 -8.29 7.03 11.95
C ARG A 166 -8.50 6.66 10.48
N LEU A 167 -9.69 6.86 9.96
CA LEU A 167 -10.03 6.70 8.56
C LEU A 167 -10.04 8.06 7.86
N VAL A 168 -9.24 8.23 6.81
CA VAL A 168 -9.10 9.49 6.08
C VAL A 168 -9.48 9.27 4.62
N PRO A 169 -10.50 9.96 4.10
CA PRO A 169 -10.85 9.91 2.67
C PRO A 169 -9.84 10.72 1.85
N TYR A 170 -9.45 10.18 0.69
CA TYR A 170 -8.62 10.85 -0.31
C TYR A 170 -9.43 11.10 -1.57
N THR A 171 -9.87 12.34 -1.76
CA THR A 171 -10.80 12.73 -2.83
C THR A 171 -10.19 13.66 -3.89
N ASP A 172 -8.92 14.06 -3.70
CA ASP A 172 -8.25 14.96 -4.64
C ASP A 172 -8.13 14.30 -6.01
N LYS A 173 -8.66 14.98 -7.03
CA LYS A 173 -8.62 14.50 -8.42
C LYS A 173 -7.25 14.67 -9.06
N SER A 174 -6.39 15.50 -8.48
CA SER A 174 -5.02 15.71 -8.95
C SER A 174 -4.06 14.56 -8.57
N ASP A 175 -4.44 13.68 -7.63
CA ASP A 175 -3.60 12.56 -7.19
C ASP A 175 -3.13 11.68 -8.36
N TRP A 176 -4.05 11.33 -9.25
CA TRP A 176 -3.71 10.50 -10.40
C TRP A 176 -2.79 11.20 -11.42
N PRO A 177 -3.07 12.42 -11.90
CA PRO A 177 -2.15 13.17 -12.76
C PRO A 177 -0.76 13.37 -12.16
N VAL A 178 -0.64 13.60 -10.85
CA VAL A 178 0.65 13.73 -10.17
C VAL A 178 1.41 12.39 -10.18
N PHE A 179 0.75 11.29 -9.86
CA PHE A 179 1.36 9.96 -9.98
C PHE A 179 1.85 9.67 -11.40
N LEU A 180 1.06 9.98 -12.42
CA LEU A 180 1.46 9.82 -13.84
C LEU A 180 2.68 10.66 -14.20
N SER A 181 2.81 11.86 -13.64
CA SER A 181 3.97 12.73 -13.87
C SER A 181 5.25 12.10 -13.29
N LEU A 182 5.17 11.52 -12.10
CA LEU A 182 6.29 10.80 -11.48
C LEU A 182 6.69 9.55 -12.28
N LEU A 183 5.72 8.76 -12.70
CA LEU A 183 5.96 7.60 -13.56
C LEU A 183 6.60 8.01 -14.89
N THR A 184 6.12 9.08 -15.52
CA THR A 184 6.67 9.61 -16.77
C THR A 184 8.12 10.06 -16.59
N LEU A 185 8.40 10.80 -15.51
CA LEU A 185 9.74 11.27 -15.19
C LEU A 185 10.69 10.09 -14.94
N ARG A 186 10.23 9.08 -14.16
CA ARG A 186 11.00 7.85 -13.91
C ARG A 186 11.36 7.16 -15.23
N ASN A 187 10.38 6.91 -16.08
CA ASN A 187 10.58 6.23 -17.36
C ASN A 187 11.52 7.02 -18.30
N TRP A 188 11.43 8.36 -18.26
CA TRP A 188 12.33 9.23 -19.02
C TRP A 188 13.77 9.12 -18.52
N LYS A 189 13.99 9.12 -17.19
CA LYS A 189 15.31 8.94 -16.58
C LYS A 189 15.92 7.59 -16.96
N GLU A 190 15.15 6.51 -16.80
CA GLU A 190 15.61 5.15 -17.15
C GLU A 190 16.01 5.06 -18.63
N LYS A 191 15.20 5.61 -19.55
CA LYS A 191 15.48 5.61 -20.99
C LYS A 191 16.74 6.40 -21.37
N ASN A 192 17.05 7.48 -20.65
CA ASN A 192 18.14 8.41 -20.99
C ASN A 192 19.39 8.22 -20.12
N GLY A 193 19.48 7.13 -19.35
CA GLY A 193 20.65 6.83 -18.52
C GLY A 193 20.88 7.85 -17.39
N HIS A 194 19.87 8.63 -17.05
CA HIS A 194 19.89 9.45 -15.85
C HIS A 194 19.58 8.53 -14.69
N ASP A 195 20.64 8.12 -14.00
CA ASP A 195 20.57 7.21 -12.87
C ASP A 195 19.46 7.59 -11.91
N THR A 196 18.61 6.64 -11.58
CA THR A 196 17.76 6.68 -10.43
C THR A 196 18.60 6.46 -9.14
N ALA A 197 19.88 6.81 -9.17
CA ALA A 197 20.82 6.75 -8.06
C ALA A 197 20.25 7.58 -6.89
N GLY A 198 19.52 6.91 -6.02
CA GLY A 198 18.77 7.47 -4.89
C GLY A 198 17.64 6.56 -4.45
N GLU A 199 17.36 5.47 -5.18
CA GLU A 199 16.56 4.40 -4.58
C GLU A 199 17.40 3.78 -3.47
N PRO A 200 17.04 3.92 -2.18
CA PRO A 200 17.61 3.05 -1.19
C PRO A 200 17.31 1.65 -1.69
N ALA A 201 18.34 0.82 -1.87
CA ALA A 201 18.14 -0.60 -1.97
C ALA A 201 17.17 -0.95 -0.84
N ASP A 202 16.02 -1.50 -1.20
CA ASP A 202 15.08 -2.06 -0.25
C ASP A 202 15.86 -3.11 0.56
N GLN A 203 16.41 -2.68 1.69
CA GLN A 203 17.02 -3.52 2.71
C GLN A 203 16.09 -3.53 3.91
#